data_c3c0b0182a4cb24d6e5e696f266e3464
#
_entry.id   c3c0b0182a4cb24d6e5e696f266e3464
#
_cell.length_a   1.000
_cell.length_b   1.000
_cell.length_c   1.000
_cell.angle_alpha   90.00
_cell.angle_beta   90.00
_cell.angle_gamma   90.00
#
_symmetry.space_group_name_H-M   'P 1'
#
loop_
_entity.id
_entity.type
_entity.pdbx_description
1 polymer ?
#
loop_
_entity_poly.entity_id
_entity_poly.type
_entity_poly.pdbx_seq_one_letter_code
_entity_poly.pdbx_strand_id
1 'polypeptide(L)'
;GIELDLHLTRDGELVVFHDDDLKRVCGRPERPEDLTAAELTKCTLLGTKEHIPLFRDVLALVNDQVPLLVELKIPERNMQICQKAYEMLRSYHGAFLLESFNSEGLYWFRKNAPEVLRGQLSSRLTKEKSDVSWFLRFFVENLWCNFLGRPDFIAYKLTDLPKLTVTLLGIFSGTTIAVWTLRTKDAIHEGKQEYDIQIFENPVKIINK
;
A
#
# COMPACT_ATOMS: atom_id res chain seq x y z
N GLY A 1 11.60 3.63 7.88
CA GLY A 1 10.77 4.11 6.79
C GLY A 1 9.34 4.42 7.23
N ILE A 2 8.60 5.01 6.35
CA ILE A 2 7.18 5.31 6.52
C ILE A 2 6.42 4.61 5.40
N GLU A 3 5.41 3.83 5.77
CA GLU A 3 4.44 3.29 4.83
C GLU A 3 3.23 4.24 4.79
N LEU A 4 2.65 4.46 3.59
CA LEU A 4 1.50 5.32 3.37
C LEU A 4 0.70 4.89 2.13
N ASP A 5 -0.60 5.20 2.17
CA ASP A 5 -1.57 4.84 1.12
C ASP A 5 -1.99 6.06 0.31
N LEU A 6 -2.05 5.93 -1.00
CA LEU A 6 -2.47 7.00 -1.91
C LEU A 6 -3.82 6.71 -2.56
N HIS A 7 -4.68 7.73 -2.56
CA HIS A 7 -5.87 7.80 -3.39
C HIS A 7 -5.78 8.95 -4.38
N LEU A 8 -6.40 8.76 -5.54
CA LEU A 8 -6.55 9.81 -6.55
C LEU A 8 -7.91 10.49 -6.35
N THR A 9 -7.90 11.79 -6.13
CA THR A 9 -9.13 12.58 -5.98
C THR A 9 -9.86 12.77 -7.31
N ARG A 10 -11.13 13.20 -7.25
CA ARG A 10 -11.93 13.50 -8.44
C ARG A 10 -11.30 14.53 -9.38
N ASP A 11 -10.56 15.49 -8.83
CA ASP A 11 -9.85 16.55 -9.58
C ASP A 11 -8.40 16.20 -9.90
N GLY A 12 -7.98 14.93 -9.69
CA GLY A 12 -6.70 14.40 -10.14
C GLY A 12 -5.50 14.75 -9.26
N GLU A 13 -5.72 15.11 -8.01
CA GLU A 13 -4.68 15.27 -6.99
C GLU A 13 -4.47 13.97 -6.22
N LEU A 14 -3.31 13.80 -5.57
CA LEU A 14 -3.04 12.66 -4.71
C LEU A 14 -3.15 13.07 -3.23
N VAL A 15 -3.90 12.26 -2.47
CA VAL A 15 -4.05 12.40 -1.01
C VAL A 15 -3.54 11.14 -0.32
N VAL A 16 -3.07 11.31 0.94
CA VAL A 16 -2.64 10.18 1.78
C VAL A 16 -3.79 9.79 2.70
N PHE A 17 -4.34 8.61 2.46
CA PHE A 17 -5.47 8.09 3.22
C PHE A 17 -5.57 6.58 3.03
N HIS A 18 -5.88 5.81 4.10
CA HIS A 18 -5.85 4.35 4.06
C HIS A 18 -7.15 3.70 3.58
N ASP A 19 -8.31 4.15 4.09
CA ASP A 19 -9.58 3.44 3.92
C ASP A 19 -10.19 3.68 2.53
N ASP A 20 -10.97 2.72 2.04
CA ASP A 20 -11.71 2.86 0.77
C ASP A 20 -12.84 3.90 0.84
N ASP A 21 -13.31 4.25 2.05
CA ASP A 21 -14.30 5.30 2.29
C ASP A 21 -13.93 6.15 3.52
N LEU A 22 -14.56 7.31 3.64
CA LEU A 22 -14.29 8.27 4.73
C LEU A 22 -15.04 7.95 6.03
N LYS A 23 -15.78 6.85 6.09
CA LYS A 23 -16.76 6.56 7.16
C LYS A 23 -16.12 6.40 8.53
N ARG A 24 -15.10 5.55 8.63
CA ARG A 24 -14.44 5.21 9.90
C ARG A 24 -13.70 6.40 10.50
N VAL A 25 -13.03 7.17 9.64
CA VAL A 25 -12.06 8.19 10.07
C VAL A 25 -12.65 9.59 10.07
N CYS A 26 -13.52 9.91 9.11
CA CYS A 26 -14.11 11.24 8.93
C CYS A 26 -15.63 11.28 9.17
N GLY A 27 -16.29 10.13 9.40
CA GLY A 27 -17.75 10.05 9.63
C GLY A 27 -18.60 10.31 8.39
N ARG A 28 -18.04 10.22 7.19
CA ARG A 28 -18.67 10.50 5.89
C ARG A 28 -18.73 9.25 5.03
N PRO A 29 -19.83 9.01 4.28
CA PRO A 29 -19.99 7.80 3.48
C PRO A 29 -19.26 7.80 2.12
N GLU A 30 -18.75 8.96 1.68
CA GLU A 30 -18.14 9.12 0.37
C GLU A 30 -16.77 8.44 0.30
N ARG A 31 -16.35 8.12 -0.90
CA ARG A 31 -15.01 7.62 -1.20
C ARG A 31 -14.06 8.81 -1.51
N PRO A 32 -12.75 8.67 -1.27
CA PRO A 32 -11.79 9.70 -1.64
C PRO A 32 -11.88 10.12 -3.13
N GLU A 33 -12.13 9.15 -4.02
CA GLU A 33 -12.23 9.38 -5.47
C GLU A 33 -13.45 10.21 -5.88
N ASP A 34 -14.48 10.28 -5.04
CA ASP A 34 -15.71 11.03 -5.32
C ASP A 34 -15.59 12.52 -4.98
N LEU A 35 -14.52 12.91 -4.29
CA LEU A 35 -14.30 14.26 -3.76
C LEU A 35 -13.07 14.93 -4.38
N THR A 36 -13.09 16.26 -4.39
CA THR A 36 -11.92 17.07 -4.74
C THR A 36 -10.90 17.11 -3.60
N ALA A 37 -9.65 17.41 -3.92
CA ALA A 37 -8.62 17.63 -2.92
C ALA A 37 -9.01 18.70 -1.89
N ALA A 38 -9.65 19.79 -2.34
CA ALA A 38 -10.12 20.87 -1.47
C ALA A 38 -11.24 20.44 -0.51
N GLU A 39 -12.05 19.44 -0.87
CA GLU A 39 -13.05 18.84 0.01
C GLU A 39 -12.43 17.89 1.02
N LEU A 40 -11.49 17.05 0.57
CA LEU A 40 -10.80 16.05 1.41
C LEU A 40 -9.90 16.71 2.47
N THR A 41 -9.14 17.71 2.09
CA THR A 41 -8.25 18.44 3.04
C THR A 41 -8.98 19.21 4.13
N LYS A 42 -10.32 19.33 4.05
CA LYS A 42 -11.17 19.85 5.13
C LYS A 42 -11.70 18.76 6.07
N CYS A 43 -11.57 17.49 5.70
CA CYS A 43 -12.03 16.39 6.53
C CYS A 43 -11.09 16.22 7.73
N THR A 44 -11.63 16.33 8.93
CA THR A 44 -10.89 16.06 10.18
C THR A 44 -10.80 14.56 10.46
N LEU A 45 -9.66 14.13 10.96
CA LEU A 45 -9.37 12.73 11.24
C LEU A 45 -9.73 12.38 12.69
N LEU A 46 -10.67 11.45 12.90
CA LEU A 46 -11.05 10.92 14.22
C LEU A 46 -11.41 12.02 15.25
N GLY A 47 -11.97 13.14 14.80
CA GLY A 47 -12.34 14.26 15.66
C GLY A 47 -11.14 15.08 16.20
N THR A 48 -9.95 14.87 15.67
CA THR A 48 -8.75 15.68 15.99
C THR A 48 -8.70 16.97 15.18
N LYS A 49 -7.61 17.72 15.30
CA LYS A 49 -7.32 18.89 14.44
C LYS A 49 -6.58 18.51 13.15
N GLU A 50 -6.21 17.24 13.00
CA GLU A 50 -5.51 16.73 11.83
C GLU A 50 -6.48 16.53 10.65
N HIS A 51 -5.99 16.70 9.45
CA HIS A 51 -6.74 16.61 8.21
C HIS A 51 -6.08 15.60 7.27
N ILE A 52 -6.81 15.16 6.23
CA ILE A 52 -6.25 14.35 5.16
C ILE A 52 -5.22 15.19 4.41
N PRO A 53 -3.92 14.78 4.39
CA PRO A 53 -2.89 15.58 3.74
C PRO A 53 -2.83 15.30 2.23
N LEU A 54 -2.36 16.26 1.47
CA LEU A 54 -1.95 16.06 0.09
C LEU A 54 -0.60 15.32 0.05
N PHE A 55 -0.42 14.45 -0.91
CA PHE A 55 0.82 13.70 -1.03
C PHE A 55 2.06 14.59 -1.23
N ARG A 56 1.92 15.69 -2.00
CA ARG A 56 3.01 16.69 -2.15
C ARG A 56 3.47 17.29 -0.82
N ASP A 57 2.53 17.52 0.11
CA ASP A 57 2.86 18.10 1.41
C ASP A 57 3.58 17.07 2.29
N VAL A 58 3.18 15.81 2.19
CA VAL A 58 3.88 14.70 2.87
C VAL A 58 5.29 14.51 2.31
N LEU A 59 5.47 14.53 0.99
CA LEU A 59 6.81 14.47 0.39
C LEU A 59 7.71 15.62 0.84
N ALA A 60 7.17 16.85 0.90
CA ALA A 60 7.89 18.02 1.40
C ALA A 60 8.24 17.88 2.90
N LEU A 61 7.35 17.32 3.70
CA LEU A 61 7.58 17.09 5.14
C LEU A 61 8.65 16.04 5.39
N VAL A 62 8.56 14.90 4.67
CA VAL A 62 9.54 13.80 4.80
C VAL A 62 10.90 14.23 4.30
N ASN A 63 10.96 14.98 3.21
CA ASN A 63 12.15 15.63 2.70
C ASN A 63 13.41 14.75 2.74
N ASP A 64 13.31 13.55 2.20
CA ASP A 64 14.42 12.59 2.09
C ASP A 64 14.99 12.04 3.42
N GLN A 65 14.36 12.32 4.55
CA GLN A 65 14.88 11.91 5.87
C GLN A 65 14.75 10.39 6.11
N VAL A 66 13.76 9.74 5.51
CA VAL A 66 13.50 8.30 5.65
C VAL A 66 12.92 7.72 4.34
N PRO A 67 13.18 6.43 4.04
CA PRO A 67 12.53 5.77 2.91
C PRO A 67 11.01 5.73 3.02
N LEU A 68 10.33 5.81 1.88
CA LEU A 68 8.88 5.65 1.77
C LEU A 68 8.52 4.31 1.15
N LEU A 69 7.48 3.67 1.68
CA LEU A 69 6.76 2.58 1.06
C LEU A 69 5.36 3.11 0.72
N VAL A 70 5.04 3.17 -0.57
CA VAL A 70 3.84 3.85 -1.05
C VAL A 70 2.87 2.83 -1.64
N GLU A 71 1.74 2.60 -0.96
CA GLU A 71 0.66 1.81 -1.51
C GLU A 71 -0.21 2.63 -2.45
N LEU A 72 -0.50 2.10 -3.62
CA LEU A 72 -1.45 2.69 -4.56
C LEU A 72 -2.80 1.99 -4.45
N LYS A 73 -3.81 2.73 -3.96
CA LYS A 73 -5.21 2.29 -3.98
C LYS A 73 -5.78 2.54 -5.37
N ILE A 74 -5.95 1.48 -6.15
CA ILE A 74 -6.37 1.56 -7.56
C ILE A 74 -7.79 1.00 -7.69
N PRO A 75 -8.82 1.82 -7.51
CA PRO A 75 -10.20 1.39 -7.74
C PRO A 75 -10.48 1.33 -9.24
N GLU A 76 -11.36 0.42 -9.64
CA GLU A 76 -11.98 0.40 -10.98
C GLU A 76 -11.01 0.53 -12.18
N ARG A 77 -9.77 0.04 -12.03
CA ARG A 77 -8.71 0.11 -13.07
C ARG A 77 -8.31 1.52 -13.49
N ASN A 78 -8.47 2.52 -12.64
CA ASN A 78 -8.04 3.87 -12.93
C ASN A 78 -6.51 4.01 -12.81
N MET A 79 -5.79 3.76 -13.91
CA MET A 79 -4.32 3.85 -13.95
C MET A 79 -3.78 5.29 -13.91
N GLN A 80 -4.63 6.31 -13.87
CA GLN A 80 -4.18 7.70 -13.74
C GLN A 80 -3.42 7.93 -12.41
N ILE A 81 -3.79 7.21 -11.35
CA ILE A 81 -3.05 7.25 -10.08
C ILE A 81 -1.59 6.83 -10.24
N CYS A 82 -1.31 5.79 -11.07
CA CYS A 82 0.06 5.34 -11.33
C CYS A 82 0.88 6.43 -12.01
N GLN A 83 0.31 7.08 -13.03
CA GLN A 83 0.96 8.18 -13.74
C GLN A 83 1.23 9.35 -12.79
N LYS A 84 0.23 9.78 -12.02
CA LYS A 84 0.35 10.91 -11.09
C LYS A 84 1.37 10.64 -9.97
N ALA A 85 1.34 9.43 -9.39
CA ALA A 85 2.32 9.04 -8.38
C ALA A 85 3.74 9.05 -8.95
N TYR A 86 3.94 8.49 -10.15
CA TYR A 86 5.24 8.49 -10.80
C TYR A 86 5.73 9.91 -11.13
N GLU A 87 4.87 10.79 -11.67
CA GLU A 87 5.21 12.19 -11.95
C GLU A 87 5.75 12.93 -10.71
N MET A 88 5.20 12.66 -9.53
CA MET A 88 5.65 13.26 -8.27
C MET A 88 6.90 12.58 -7.74
N LEU A 89 6.92 11.25 -7.72
CA LEU A 89 8.02 10.48 -7.12
C LEU A 89 9.31 10.54 -7.93
N ARG A 90 9.27 10.67 -9.27
CA ARG A 90 10.48 10.81 -10.10
C ARG A 90 11.28 12.08 -9.80
N SER A 91 10.64 13.10 -9.20
CA SER A 91 11.31 14.34 -8.78
C SER A 91 11.63 14.35 -7.28
N TYR A 92 11.21 13.33 -6.53
CA TYR A 92 11.54 13.15 -5.13
C TYR A 92 12.94 12.52 -5.00
N HIS A 93 13.81 13.11 -4.16
CA HIS A 93 15.20 12.65 -4.02
C HIS A 93 15.35 11.51 -3.01
N GLY A 94 14.36 11.29 -2.15
CA GLY A 94 14.37 10.23 -1.16
C GLY A 94 14.17 8.84 -1.76
N ALA A 95 14.62 7.83 -1.05
CA ALA A 95 14.37 6.45 -1.41
C ALA A 95 12.88 6.11 -1.24
N PHE A 96 12.32 5.39 -2.21
CA PHE A 96 10.96 4.89 -2.14
C PHE A 96 10.78 3.53 -2.82
N LEU A 97 9.76 2.82 -2.38
CA LEU A 97 9.22 1.60 -2.98
C LEU A 97 7.73 1.82 -3.23
N LEU A 98 7.19 1.16 -4.23
CA LEU A 98 5.74 1.14 -4.49
C LEU A 98 5.16 -0.23 -4.21
N GLU A 99 3.90 -0.27 -3.76
CA GLU A 99 3.15 -1.51 -3.67
C GLU A 99 1.67 -1.32 -4.01
N SER A 100 1.01 -2.40 -4.38
CA SER A 100 -0.43 -2.41 -4.62
C SER A 100 -0.99 -3.84 -4.61
N PHE A 101 -2.26 -3.98 -4.23
CA PHE A 101 -3.05 -5.19 -4.49
C PHE A 101 -3.37 -5.36 -5.97
N ASN A 102 -3.39 -4.27 -6.73
CA ASN A 102 -3.76 -4.28 -8.14
C ASN A 102 -2.54 -4.59 -9.03
N SER A 103 -2.47 -5.82 -9.53
CA SER A 103 -1.37 -6.26 -10.42
C SER A 103 -1.33 -5.52 -11.77
N GLU A 104 -2.44 -4.91 -12.23
CA GLU A 104 -2.44 -4.07 -13.44
C GLU A 104 -1.69 -2.75 -13.19
N GLY A 105 -1.78 -2.19 -11.97
CA GLY A 105 -0.97 -1.04 -11.56
C GLY A 105 0.52 -1.37 -11.58
N LEU A 106 0.90 -2.53 -11.03
CA LEU A 106 2.29 -3.00 -11.09
C LEU A 106 2.76 -3.24 -12.54
N TYR A 107 1.88 -3.73 -13.39
CA TYR A 107 2.17 -3.87 -14.83
C TYR A 107 2.38 -2.50 -15.50
N TRP A 108 1.60 -1.48 -15.12
CA TRP A 108 1.79 -0.12 -15.59
C TRP A 108 3.20 0.38 -15.27
N PHE A 109 3.67 0.23 -14.02
CA PHE A 109 5.04 0.59 -13.60
C PHE A 109 6.09 -0.21 -14.34
N ARG A 110 5.90 -1.52 -14.48
CA ARG A 110 6.81 -2.36 -15.26
C ARG A 110 7.02 -1.84 -16.69
N LYS A 111 6.00 -1.25 -17.30
CA LYS A 111 6.04 -0.75 -18.68
C LYS A 111 6.56 0.67 -18.80
N ASN A 112 6.17 1.54 -17.87
CA ASN A 112 6.37 2.99 -18.00
C ASN A 112 7.47 3.53 -17.08
N ALA A 113 7.82 2.79 -16.02
CA ALA A 113 8.82 3.17 -15.02
C ALA A 113 9.51 1.91 -14.46
N PRO A 114 10.23 1.14 -15.31
CA PRO A 114 10.81 -0.16 -14.91
C PRO A 114 11.87 -0.05 -13.80
N GLU A 115 12.47 1.12 -13.62
CA GLU A 115 13.43 1.43 -12.56
C GLU A 115 12.81 1.51 -11.17
N VAL A 116 11.49 1.68 -11.06
CA VAL A 116 10.80 1.76 -9.78
C VAL A 116 10.60 0.36 -9.20
N LEU A 117 11.15 0.14 -8.02
CA LEU A 117 10.94 -1.10 -7.26
C LEU A 117 9.50 -1.19 -6.80
N ARG A 118 8.87 -2.34 -7.06
CA ARG A 118 7.43 -2.54 -6.85
C ARG A 118 7.13 -3.87 -6.16
N GLY A 119 6.17 -3.84 -5.26
CA GLY A 119 5.70 -4.97 -4.47
C GLY A 119 4.28 -5.39 -4.82
N GLN A 120 4.02 -6.69 -4.81
CA GLN A 120 2.66 -7.23 -4.84
C GLN A 120 2.13 -7.37 -3.42
N LEU A 121 1.13 -6.57 -3.06
CA LEU A 121 0.35 -6.77 -1.85
C LEU A 121 -0.61 -7.94 -2.00
N SER A 122 -0.72 -8.77 -0.97
CA SER A 122 -1.68 -9.86 -0.93
C SER A 122 -2.03 -10.31 0.49
N SER A 123 -3.16 -11.01 0.59
CA SER A 123 -3.70 -11.65 1.81
C SER A 123 -4.58 -12.83 1.38
N ARG A 124 -5.27 -13.49 2.32
CA ARG A 124 -6.33 -14.48 1.99
C ARG A 124 -7.60 -13.80 1.47
N LEU A 125 -7.48 -13.11 0.34
CA LEU A 125 -8.54 -12.33 -0.28
C LEU A 125 -9.83 -13.12 -0.56
N THR A 126 -9.72 -14.42 -0.81
CA THR A 126 -10.90 -15.28 -1.06
C THR A 126 -11.82 -15.42 0.15
N LYS A 127 -11.33 -15.13 1.36
CA LYS A 127 -12.10 -15.14 2.62
C LYS A 127 -12.73 -13.78 2.94
N GLU A 128 -12.31 -12.73 2.29
CA GLU A 128 -12.82 -11.38 2.51
C GLU A 128 -14.11 -11.15 1.72
N LYS A 129 -15.01 -10.30 2.26
CA LYS A 129 -16.19 -9.85 1.51
C LYS A 129 -15.75 -8.73 0.57
N SER A 130 -15.97 -8.89 -0.72
CA SER A 130 -15.58 -7.91 -1.74
C SER A 130 -16.42 -8.08 -2.99
N ASP A 131 -16.65 -6.99 -3.71
CA ASP A 131 -17.31 -6.99 -5.02
C ASP A 131 -16.38 -7.49 -6.14
N VAL A 132 -15.10 -7.66 -5.85
CA VAL A 132 -14.11 -8.22 -6.78
C VAL A 132 -14.36 -9.70 -7.00
N SER A 133 -14.34 -10.14 -8.27
CA SER A 133 -14.54 -11.53 -8.66
C SER A 133 -13.68 -12.50 -7.83
N TRP A 134 -14.28 -13.60 -7.38
CA TRP A 134 -13.59 -14.65 -6.61
C TRP A 134 -12.34 -15.18 -7.35
N PHE A 135 -12.45 -15.37 -8.67
CA PHE A 135 -11.31 -15.84 -9.49
C PHE A 135 -10.14 -14.85 -9.42
N LEU A 136 -10.39 -13.55 -9.58
CA LEU A 136 -9.33 -12.55 -9.50
C LEU A 136 -8.69 -12.54 -8.11
N ARG A 137 -9.50 -12.58 -7.04
CA ARG A 137 -9.00 -12.68 -5.67
C ARG A 137 -8.15 -13.93 -5.46
N PHE A 138 -8.57 -15.08 -5.98
CA PHE A 138 -7.79 -16.32 -5.93
C PHE A 138 -6.43 -16.19 -6.65
N PHE A 139 -6.39 -15.55 -7.82
CA PHE A 139 -5.15 -15.34 -8.56
C PHE A 139 -4.19 -14.40 -7.81
N VAL A 140 -4.68 -13.30 -7.23
CA VAL A 140 -3.87 -12.36 -6.43
C VAL A 140 -3.42 -13.02 -5.12
N GLU A 141 -4.32 -13.68 -4.39
CA GLU A 141 -4.01 -14.43 -3.17
C GLU A 141 -2.89 -15.45 -3.35
N ASN A 142 -2.89 -16.16 -4.48
CA ASN A 142 -1.88 -17.17 -4.79
C ASN A 142 -0.70 -16.63 -5.60
N LEU A 143 -0.60 -15.30 -5.76
CA LEU A 143 0.49 -14.60 -6.46
C LEU A 143 0.65 -15.01 -7.94
N TRP A 144 -0.39 -15.61 -8.53
CA TRP A 144 -0.36 -16.00 -9.94
C TRP A 144 -0.40 -14.81 -10.90
N CYS A 145 -0.84 -13.63 -10.42
CA CYS A 145 -0.78 -12.39 -11.17
C CYS A 145 0.65 -11.81 -11.29
N ASN A 146 1.63 -12.35 -10.55
CA ASN A 146 3.00 -11.82 -10.53
C ASN A 146 3.70 -11.87 -11.89
N PHE A 147 3.30 -12.79 -12.79
CA PHE A 147 3.83 -12.77 -14.16
C PHE A 147 3.51 -11.47 -14.90
N LEU A 148 2.42 -10.78 -14.54
CA LEU A 148 1.99 -9.53 -15.14
C LEU A 148 2.84 -8.36 -14.64
N GLY A 149 2.86 -8.12 -13.35
CA GLY A 149 3.57 -7.00 -12.71
C GLY A 149 5.07 -7.21 -12.58
N ARG A 150 5.53 -8.47 -12.46
CA ARG A 150 6.90 -8.87 -12.10
C ARG A 150 7.39 -8.06 -10.90
N PRO A 151 6.77 -8.23 -9.73
CA PRO A 151 7.15 -7.50 -8.53
C PRO A 151 8.56 -7.87 -8.09
N ASP A 152 9.27 -6.90 -7.51
CA ASP A 152 10.60 -7.05 -6.94
C ASP A 152 10.54 -7.63 -5.52
N PHE A 153 9.42 -7.41 -4.82
CA PHE A 153 9.13 -7.98 -3.51
C PHE A 153 7.64 -8.33 -3.38
N ILE A 154 7.31 -9.09 -2.33
CA ILE A 154 5.93 -9.46 -1.98
C ILE A 154 5.64 -8.96 -0.59
N ALA A 155 4.51 -8.25 -0.41
CA ALA A 155 3.99 -7.88 0.88
C ALA A 155 2.76 -8.72 1.21
N TYR A 156 2.89 -9.63 2.19
CA TYR A 156 1.83 -10.57 2.55
C TYR A 156 1.38 -10.38 4.00
N LYS A 157 0.06 -10.54 4.23
CA LYS A 157 -0.52 -10.41 5.58
C LYS A 157 0.02 -11.52 6.50
N LEU A 158 0.67 -11.14 7.60
CA LEU A 158 1.33 -12.08 8.52
C LEU A 158 0.39 -13.17 9.02
N THR A 159 -0.83 -12.79 9.43
CA THR A 159 -1.83 -13.76 9.97
C THR A 159 -2.32 -14.79 8.95
N ASP A 160 -2.00 -14.61 7.69
CA ASP A 160 -2.37 -15.52 6.59
C ASP A 160 -1.20 -16.42 6.14
N LEU A 161 -0.05 -16.27 6.77
CA LEU A 161 1.14 -17.10 6.59
C LEU A 161 1.16 -18.25 7.62
N PRO A 162 1.85 -19.37 7.33
CA PRO A 162 2.57 -19.63 6.08
C PRO A 162 1.64 -19.91 4.90
N LYS A 163 2.03 -19.43 3.72
CA LYS A 163 1.36 -19.70 2.43
C LYS A 163 2.35 -20.37 1.49
N LEU A 164 1.99 -21.53 0.95
CA LEU A 164 2.89 -22.34 0.11
C LEU A 164 3.52 -21.54 -1.03
N THR A 165 2.75 -20.73 -1.74
CA THR A 165 3.25 -19.91 -2.86
C THR A 165 4.26 -18.87 -2.39
N VAL A 166 4.05 -18.22 -1.25
CA VAL A 166 4.98 -17.26 -0.66
C VAL A 166 6.28 -17.97 -0.24
N THR A 167 6.14 -19.10 0.46
CA THR A 167 7.31 -19.91 0.90
C THR A 167 8.16 -20.36 -0.28
N LEU A 168 7.51 -20.88 -1.35
CA LEU A 168 8.24 -21.31 -2.54
C LEU A 168 8.95 -20.16 -3.25
N LEU A 169 8.34 -18.98 -3.34
CA LEU A 169 8.98 -17.79 -3.93
C LEU A 169 10.18 -17.34 -3.09
N GLY A 170 10.07 -17.30 -1.77
CA GLY A 170 11.20 -16.98 -0.89
C GLY A 170 12.36 -17.96 -1.07
N ILE A 171 12.09 -19.27 -1.06
CA ILE A 171 13.13 -20.30 -1.14
C ILE A 171 13.77 -20.39 -2.53
N PHE A 172 12.97 -20.45 -3.60
CA PHE A 172 13.48 -20.76 -4.94
C PHE A 172 13.89 -19.54 -5.77
N SER A 173 13.29 -18.38 -5.53
CA SER A 173 13.63 -17.15 -6.26
C SER A 173 14.35 -16.09 -5.44
N GLY A 174 14.54 -16.32 -4.13
CA GLY A 174 15.14 -15.31 -3.25
C GLY A 174 14.33 -14.01 -3.19
N THR A 175 13.02 -14.10 -3.43
CA THR A 175 12.14 -12.92 -3.42
C THR A 175 12.05 -12.34 -2.02
N THR A 176 12.31 -11.06 -1.87
CA THR A 176 12.11 -10.33 -0.60
C THR A 176 10.66 -10.39 -0.15
N ILE A 177 10.43 -10.78 1.10
CA ILE A 177 9.10 -10.90 1.69
C ILE A 177 8.91 -9.82 2.76
N ALA A 178 7.97 -8.92 2.53
CA ALA A 178 7.45 -7.98 3.51
C ALA A 178 6.21 -8.57 4.20
N VAL A 179 6.05 -8.32 5.49
CA VAL A 179 4.85 -8.74 6.24
C VAL A 179 4.15 -7.57 6.90
N TRP A 180 2.81 -7.61 6.89
CA TRP A 180 1.91 -6.56 7.39
C TRP A 180 0.68 -7.15 8.08
N THR A 181 -0.07 -6.49 8.94
CA THR A 181 0.34 -5.34 9.74
C THR A 181 0.65 -5.85 11.13
N LEU A 182 1.86 -5.62 11.61
CA LEU A 182 2.31 -6.10 12.91
C LEU A 182 1.86 -5.13 13.99
N ARG A 183 1.02 -5.62 14.94
CA ARG A 183 0.38 -4.80 15.98
C ARG A 183 0.80 -5.19 17.41
N THR A 184 1.60 -6.26 17.56
CA THR A 184 2.03 -6.79 18.87
C THR A 184 3.53 -7.03 18.88
N LYS A 185 4.13 -7.12 20.07
CA LYS A 185 5.55 -7.47 20.22
C LYS A 185 5.86 -8.86 19.66
N ASP A 186 4.96 -9.81 19.86
CA ASP A 186 5.14 -11.19 19.37
C ASP A 186 5.12 -11.22 17.83
N ALA A 187 4.17 -10.51 17.21
CA ALA A 187 4.12 -10.39 15.74
C ALA A 187 5.39 -9.72 15.18
N ILE A 188 5.92 -8.69 15.84
CA ILE A 188 7.18 -8.06 15.42
C ILE A 188 8.35 -9.02 15.59
N HIS A 189 8.39 -9.80 16.67
CA HIS A 189 9.44 -10.79 16.91
C HIS A 189 9.41 -11.87 15.84
N GLU A 190 8.24 -12.45 15.56
CA GLU A 190 8.02 -13.42 14.48
C GLU A 190 8.43 -12.83 13.12
N GLY A 191 7.93 -11.64 12.78
CA GLY A 191 8.26 -10.98 11.53
C GLY A 191 9.74 -10.76 11.31
N LYS A 192 10.49 -10.41 12.38
CA LYS A 192 11.96 -10.21 12.32
C LYS A 192 12.75 -11.50 12.15
N GLN A 193 12.23 -12.63 12.61
CA GLN A 193 12.93 -13.91 12.52
C GLN A 193 12.74 -14.58 11.16
N GLU A 194 11.57 -14.39 10.53
CA GLU A 194 11.17 -15.18 9.37
C GLU A 194 11.08 -14.39 8.05
N TYR A 195 11.04 -13.04 8.12
CA TYR A 195 10.78 -12.21 6.95
C TYR A 195 11.70 -10.99 6.88
N ASP A 196 11.86 -10.44 5.68
CA ASP A 196 12.86 -9.41 5.39
C ASP A 196 12.41 -8.00 5.83
N ILE A 197 11.13 -7.65 5.60
CA ILE A 197 10.59 -6.32 5.88
C ILE A 197 9.35 -6.44 6.78
N GLN A 198 9.27 -5.56 7.79
CA GLN A 198 8.16 -5.52 8.73
C GLN A 198 7.42 -4.19 8.61
N ILE A 199 6.12 -4.27 8.25
CA ILE A 199 5.21 -3.13 8.24
C ILE A 199 4.36 -3.21 9.51
N PHE A 200 4.48 -2.21 10.38
CA PHE A 200 3.83 -2.18 11.68
C PHE A 200 3.13 -0.85 11.96
N GLU A 201 2.09 -0.88 12.78
CA GLU A 201 1.38 0.32 13.21
C GLU A 201 1.43 0.50 14.73
N ASN A 202 1.18 1.72 15.21
CA ASN A 202 1.18 2.08 16.62
C ASN A 202 2.49 1.74 17.37
N PRO A 203 3.66 2.18 16.89
CA PRO A 203 4.95 1.80 17.45
C PRO A 203 5.08 2.15 18.94
N VAL A 204 4.49 3.27 19.39
CA VAL A 204 4.54 3.71 20.80
C VAL A 204 3.85 2.71 21.73
N LYS A 205 2.71 2.13 21.33
CA LYS A 205 2.03 1.07 22.12
C LYS A 205 2.80 -0.24 22.11
N ILE A 206 3.55 -0.51 21.05
CA ILE A 206 4.33 -1.73 20.91
C ILE A 206 5.62 -1.66 21.73
N ILE A 207 6.28 -0.50 21.77
CA ILE A 207 7.56 -0.29 22.45
C ILE A 207 7.37 -0.17 23.97
N ASN A 208 6.27 0.44 24.43
CA ASN A 208 6.03 0.77 25.84
C ASN A 208 5.23 -0.30 26.63
N LYS A 209 4.96 -1.45 26.06
CA LYS A 209 4.42 -2.63 26.75
C LYS A 209 5.50 -3.71 26.85
#